data_1c694a395926a3c98f8ebe80b0b3b94a
#
_entry.id   1c694a395926a3c98f8ebe80b0b3b94a
#
_cell.length_a   1.000
_cell.length_b   1.000
_cell.length_c   1.000
_cell.angle_alpha   90.00
_cell.angle_beta   90.00
_cell.angle_gamma   90.00
#
_symmetry.space_group_name_H-M   'P 1'
#
loop_
_entity.id
_entity.type
_entity.pdbx_description
1 polymer ?
#
loop_
_entity_poly.entity_id
_entity_poly.type
_entity_poly.pdbx_seq_one_letter_code
_entity_poly.pdbx_strand_id
1 'polypeptide(L)'
;MAYEAGLLKSLLLGLFISFILNTGTAFAEPKHGIAMYGEPALPHDFVSLPYANANAPKGGSIISAEGGTFTSLNPHVRKGNVPWQLRFLAYESLMGRSYDEPFSLYGLLAESIETDESRRWVEFTLNPKAKFSDGTPVTVEDIIWSYETLGTIGHPRYHGLWKKIETIEKVSINKVKFTFNSDDRELVLLVGLRPILKKSQWDGKDFVNSGLNEVPISTAPYVITDFDPGNFVKLTRNPSYWGAKIPFRQGTNNFDEIRLDFYADGSVQFEAFKAGESSSFRELNAERWENSYDFKSVEDGSIVKSIIPHQRPSGITGFVMNTRLPKFADWRVREALITAFNFEFINQSNTGGRQKRIQSYFSNSVLSKKPGPATSVVRTFLQPHAANLLPGTMEGYTLPVSDGTVRNRKNIKIADELLNKAGWSVINGLRKNSAGEPFEIVTLLKQGDTESQSMMAVYQQALERLGIKLTTETLDSAQYKERTQIYDYDMAYYRRGLSLSPGNEQMLYWGSEGIDKPGTRNWMGMNSPAAEDMISRLVSSKSHDHFLAAAQALDRILTAGRYVIPIHTNTVSRLAHIKEIKFPERLPMYGDWIGFLPDVWWYEAQ
;
A
#
# COMPACT_ATOMS: atom_id res chain seq x y z
N MET A 1 40.85 -62.76 27.39
CA MET A 1 40.12 -61.57 27.84
C MET A 1 40.81 -60.21 27.55
N ALA A 2 42.06 -60.10 27.21
CA ALA A 2 42.69 -58.80 26.93
C ALA A 2 42.69 -58.44 25.43
N TYR A 3 42.35 -59.33 24.51
CA TYR A 3 42.35 -59.09 23.06
C TYR A 3 40.98 -58.56 22.58
N GLU A 4 39.87 -58.84 23.23
CA GLU A 4 38.54 -58.38 22.84
C GLU A 4 38.27 -56.91 23.27
N ALA A 5 38.91 -56.43 24.34
CA ALA A 5 38.73 -55.05 24.81
C ALA A 5 39.39 -53.99 23.90
N GLY A 6 40.43 -54.41 23.09
CA GLY A 6 41.11 -53.54 22.12
C GLY A 6 40.29 -53.29 20.86
N LEU A 7 39.60 -54.32 20.36
CA LEU A 7 38.78 -54.20 19.15
C LEU A 7 37.50 -53.31 19.36
N LEU A 8 36.90 -53.40 20.57
CA LEU A 8 35.70 -52.59 20.88
C LEU A 8 36.03 -51.10 21.02
N LYS A 9 37.21 -50.74 21.56
CA LYS A 9 37.65 -49.33 21.64
C LYS A 9 38.02 -48.75 20.28
N SER A 10 38.55 -49.54 19.37
CA SER A 10 38.88 -49.10 18.01
C SER A 10 37.61 -48.92 17.15
N LEU A 11 36.59 -49.76 17.33
CA LEU A 11 35.28 -49.63 16.66
C LEU A 11 34.49 -48.41 17.16
N LEU A 12 34.50 -48.13 18.48
CA LEU A 12 33.85 -46.94 19.05
C LEU A 12 34.55 -45.65 18.67
N LEU A 13 35.86 -45.61 18.53
CA LEU A 13 36.60 -44.45 18.06
C LEU A 13 36.38 -44.19 16.56
N GLY A 14 36.25 -45.25 15.74
CA GLY A 14 35.89 -45.13 14.32
C GLY A 14 34.47 -44.62 14.08
N LEU A 15 33.48 -45.01 14.91
CA LEU A 15 32.12 -44.51 14.85
C LEU A 15 32.01 -43.03 15.32
N PHE A 16 32.83 -42.60 16.29
CA PHE A 16 32.82 -41.21 16.77
C PHE A 16 33.47 -40.25 15.77
N ILE A 17 34.49 -40.70 15.03
CA ILE A 17 35.18 -39.91 13.97
C ILE A 17 34.29 -39.82 12.72
N SER A 18 33.48 -40.84 12.40
CA SER A 18 32.51 -40.79 11.29
C SER A 18 31.30 -39.89 11.56
N PHE A 19 30.96 -39.58 12.82
CA PHE A 19 29.87 -38.69 13.16
C PHE A 19 30.26 -37.19 13.21
N ILE A 20 31.57 -36.89 13.27
CA ILE A 20 32.08 -35.50 13.32
C ILE A 20 32.32 -34.91 11.92
N LEU A 21 32.30 -35.71 10.86
CA LEU A 21 32.63 -35.28 9.50
C LEU A 21 31.40 -34.97 8.62
N ASN A 22 30.18 -34.97 9.19
CA ASN A 22 28.95 -34.63 8.44
C ASN A 22 28.26 -33.34 8.92
N THR A 23 29.02 -32.37 9.44
CA THR A 23 28.56 -30.98 9.43
C THR A 23 28.86 -30.44 8.03
N GLY A 24 28.15 -30.95 7.04
CA GLY A 24 28.05 -30.28 5.77
C GLY A 24 27.52 -28.89 6.05
N THR A 25 28.31 -27.87 5.81
CA THR A 25 27.81 -26.51 5.60
C THR A 25 26.75 -26.66 4.53
N ALA A 26 25.48 -26.61 4.93
CA ALA A 26 24.38 -26.52 3.98
C ALA A 26 24.59 -25.20 3.23
N PHE A 27 25.25 -25.27 2.08
CA PHE A 27 25.31 -24.15 1.16
C PHE A 27 23.84 -23.87 0.78
N ALA A 28 23.42 -22.63 0.93
CA ALA A 28 22.13 -22.21 0.44
C ALA A 28 22.14 -22.42 -1.07
N GLU A 29 21.12 -23.14 -1.59
CA GLU A 29 21.02 -23.38 -3.03
C GLU A 29 20.31 -22.22 -3.71
N PRO A 30 20.76 -21.82 -4.92
CA PRO A 30 20.07 -20.83 -5.73
C PRO A 30 18.62 -21.26 -6.03
N LYS A 31 17.64 -20.41 -5.72
CA LYS A 31 16.21 -20.65 -5.97
C LYS A 31 15.66 -19.64 -6.96
N HIS A 32 14.67 -20.05 -7.76
CA HIS A 32 13.95 -19.18 -8.71
C HIS A 32 13.01 -18.19 -8.03
N GLY A 33 12.73 -18.38 -6.75
CA GLY A 33 11.82 -17.55 -5.96
C GLY A 33 12.01 -17.77 -4.46
N ILE A 34 11.35 -16.95 -3.67
CA ILE A 34 11.37 -16.99 -2.21
C ILE A 34 9.98 -16.67 -1.64
N ALA A 35 9.60 -17.37 -0.58
CA ALA A 35 8.42 -17.04 0.22
C ALA A 35 8.82 -16.65 1.64
N MET A 36 8.00 -15.80 2.30
CA MET A 36 8.20 -15.45 3.71
C MET A 36 8.03 -16.67 4.62
N TYR A 37 7.07 -17.51 4.30
CA TYR A 37 6.71 -18.73 5.02
C TYR A 37 6.60 -19.88 4.02
N GLY A 38 7.31 -21.00 4.27
CA GLY A 38 7.33 -22.14 3.35
C GLY A 38 8.08 -21.87 2.04
N GLU A 39 7.65 -22.53 0.97
CA GLU A 39 8.20 -22.38 -0.38
C GLU A 39 7.23 -21.59 -1.28
N PRO A 40 7.72 -20.92 -2.34
CA PRO A 40 6.87 -20.31 -3.36
C PRO A 40 5.95 -21.34 -4.01
N ALA A 41 4.70 -20.96 -4.34
CA ALA A 41 3.72 -21.89 -4.91
C ALA A 41 4.00 -22.25 -6.37
N LEU A 42 4.60 -21.35 -7.17
CA LEU A 42 4.95 -21.65 -8.54
C LEU A 42 6.22 -22.50 -8.61
N PRO A 43 6.21 -23.62 -9.37
CA PRO A 43 7.38 -24.48 -9.54
C PRO A 43 8.48 -23.76 -10.33
N HIS A 44 9.69 -24.31 -10.30
CA HIS A 44 10.86 -23.74 -11.00
C HIS A 44 10.63 -23.55 -12.51
N ASP A 45 9.86 -24.42 -13.13
CA ASP A 45 9.56 -24.47 -14.56
C ASP A 45 8.22 -23.84 -14.96
N PHE A 46 7.65 -22.98 -14.09
CA PHE A 46 6.41 -22.29 -14.44
C PHE A 46 6.56 -21.46 -15.72
N VAL A 47 5.51 -21.41 -16.52
CA VAL A 47 5.52 -20.77 -17.86
C VAL A 47 5.01 -19.32 -17.80
N SER A 48 4.01 -19.06 -16.97
CA SER A 48 3.43 -17.72 -16.80
C SER A 48 2.78 -17.59 -15.42
N LEU A 49 2.48 -16.36 -15.03
CA LEU A 49 1.67 -16.13 -13.84
C LEU A 49 0.27 -16.71 -14.02
N PRO A 50 -0.33 -17.35 -13.00
CA PRO A 50 -1.61 -18.06 -13.15
C PRO A 50 -2.78 -17.20 -13.60
N TYR A 51 -2.72 -15.89 -13.35
CA TYR A 51 -3.74 -14.91 -13.74
C TYR A 51 -3.35 -14.14 -15.02
N ALA A 52 -2.32 -14.56 -15.75
CA ALA A 52 -1.95 -14.01 -17.05
C ALA A 52 -2.33 -14.97 -18.19
N ASN A 53 -2.81 -14.45 -19.31
CA ASN A 53 -3.00 -15.21 -20.52
C ASN A 53 -1.70 -15.19 -21.33
N ALA A 54 -0.94 -16.30 -21.30
CA ALA A 54 0.34 -16.41 -22.04
C ALA A 54 0.21 -16.13 -23.55
N ASN A 55 -0.99 -16.33 -24.12
CA ASN A 55 -1.30 -16.11 -25.53
C ASN A 55 -2.02 -14.77 -25.79
N ALA A 56 -2.08 -13.87 -24.81
CA ALA A 56 -2.72 -12.56 -25.02
C ALA A 56 -2.07 -11.84 -26.20
N PRO A 57 -2.87 -11.27 -27.13
CA PRO A 57 -2.35 -10.53 -28.27
C PRO A 57 -1.61 -9.28 -27.79
N LYS A 58 -0.55 -8.92 -28.52
CA LYS A 58 0.15 -7.65 -28.33
C LYS A 58 -0.41 -6.62 -29.31
N GLY A 59 -0.66 -5.42 -28.82
CA GLY A 59 -1.16 -4.33 -29.69
C GLY A 59 -2.13 -3.41 -28.97
N GLY A 60 -2.56 -2.38 -29.70
CA GLY A 60 -3.52 -1.40 -29.22
C GLY A 60 -3.02 -0.50 -28.11
N SER A 61 -3.91 0.33 -27.60
CA SER A 61 -3.60 1.30 -26.56
C SER A 61 -4.63 1.31 -25.44
N ILE A 62 -4.19 1.77 -24.27
CA ILE A 62 -5.09 2.07 -23.15
C ILE A 62 -4.84 3.53 -22.69
N ILE A 63 -5.92 4.29 -22.56
CA ILE A 63 -5.91 5.66 -22.05
C ILE A 63 -6.63 5.66 -20.71
N SER A 64 -5.91 6.02 -19.66
CA SER A 64 -6.44 6.15 -18.29
C SER A 64 -6.61 7.61 -17.91
N ALA A 65 -7.79 7.97 -17.45
CA ALA A 65 -8.05 9.30 -16.90
C ALA A 65 -7.59 9.37 -15.44
N GLU A 66 -6.77 10.36 -15.12
CA GLU A 66 -6.21 10.60 -13.78
C GLU A 66 -6.63 11.99 -13.26
N GLY A 67 -6.97 12.08 -11.98
CA GLY A 67 -7.35 13.36 -11.37
C GLY A 67 -6.13 14.11 -10.82
N GLY A 68 -6.07 15.42 -11.07
CA GLY A 68 -5.00 16.30 -10.60
C GLY A 68 -3.96 16.61 -11.66
N THR A 69 -2.68 16.71 -11.29
CA THR A 69 -1.59 17.11 -12.17
C THR A 69 -0.29 16.41 -11.77
N PHE A 70 0.74 16.50 -12.62
CA PHE A 70 2.10 16.06 -12.29
C PHE A 70 3.14 17.14 -12.61
N THR A 71 4.21 17.14 -11.84
CA THR A 71 5.34 18.09 -11.95
C THR A 71 6.68 17.37 -11.88
N SER A 72 6.69 16.05 -11.92
CA SER A 72 7.92 15.24 -11.90
C SER A 72 7.68 13.88 -12.53
N LEU A 73 8.69 13.33 -13.18
CA LEU A 73 8.75 11.96 -13.70
C LEU A 73 9.58 11.03 -12.78
N ASN A 74 10.19 11.56 -11.71
CA ASN A 74 10.98 10.76 -10.78
C ASN A 74 10.14 10.33 -9.55
N PRO A 75 9.66 9.07 -9.48
CA PRO A 75 8.83 8.59 -8.37
C PRO A 75 9.63 8.23 -7.11
N HIS A 76 10.94 8.42 -7.13
CA HIS A 76 11.86 7.99 -6.08
C HIS A 76 12.31 9.11 -5.16
N VAL A 77 11.88 10.34 -5.41
CA VAL A 77 12.14 11.53 -4.58
C VAL A 77 10.85 12.05 -3.94
N ARG A 78 11.00 12.93 -2.95
CA ARG A 78 9.84 13.54 -2.29
C ARG A 78 9.26 14.73 -3.09
N LYS A 79 10.12 15.44 -3.80
CA LYS A 79 9.76 16.69 -4.49
C LYS A 79 8.89 16.41 -5.73
N GLY A 80 7.87 17.22 -5.92
CA GLY A 80 6.97 17.16 -7.07
C GLY A 80 5.83 16.16 -6.94
N ASN A 81 4.80 16.31 -7.78
CA ASN A 81 3.76 15.33 -8.02
C ASN A 81 4.19 14.40 -9.14
N VAL A 82 4.08 13.09 -8.93
CA VAL A 82 4.48 12.07 -9.91
C VAL A 82 3.29 11.17 -10.20
N PRO A 83 3.03 10.83 -11.47
CA PRO A 83 2.09 9.76 -11.80
C PRO A 83 2.46 8.49 -11.03
N TRP A 84 1.58 8.03 -10.16
CA TRP A 84 1.88 6.92 -9.23
C TRP A 84 2.20 5.61 -9.97
N GLN A 85 1.68 5.47 -11.19
CA GLN A 85 1.87 4.32 -12.08
C GLN A 85 3.32 4.19 -12.54
N LEU A 86 4.06 5.29 -12.70
CA LEU A 86 5.45 5.26 -13.20
C LEU A 86 6.35 4.38 -12.36
N ARG A 87 6.10 4.29 -11.06
CA ARG A 87 6.86 3.43 -10.14
C ARG A 87 6.80 1.95 -10.48
N PHE A 88 5.76 1.53 -11.19
CA PHE A 88 5.49 0.13 -11.53
C PHE A 88 5.67 -0.14 -13.03
N LEU A 89 5.33 0.85 -13.88
CA LEU A 89 5.39 0.70 -15.33
C LEU A 89 6.77 1.04 -15.91
N ALA A 90 7.49 1.98 -15.27
CA ALA A 90 8.76 2.50 -15.77
C ALA A 90 9.99 1.95 -15.03
N TYR A 91 9.84 1.06 -14.03
CA TYR A 91 10.96 0.53 -13.26
C TYR A 91 10.74 -0.94 -12.87
N GLU A 92 11.80 -1.69 -12.84
CA GLU A 92 11.82 -3.07 -12.33
C GLU A 92 12.75 -3.21 -11.12
N SER A 93 12.62 -4.34 -10.45
CA SER A 93 13.39 -4.75 -9.27
C SER A 93 14.07 -6.10 -9.52
N LEU A 94 14.92 -6.53 -8.59
CA LEU A 94 15.60 -7.82 -8.69
C LEU A 94 14.62 -8.99 -8.79
N MET A 95 13.51 -8.91 -8.02
CA MET A 95 12.47 -9.92 -7.98
C MET A 95 11.10 -9.28 -8.28
N GLY A 96 10.15 -10.06 -8.80
CA GLY A 96 8.78 -9.67 -9.06
C GLY A 96 7.81 -10.30 -8.05
N ARG A 97 6.73 -9.59 -7.71
CA ARG A 97 5.67 -10.08 -6.82
C ARG A 97 4.54 -10.75 -7.60
N SER A 98 4.16 -11.97 -7.22
CA SER A 98 2.89 -12.55 -7.66
C SER A 98 1.72 -11.92 -6.90
N TYR A 99 0.63 -11.59 -7.61
CA TYR A 99 -0.59 -11.06 -7.00
C TYR A 99 -1.57 -12.15 -6.53
N ASP A 100 -1.17 -13.42 -6.66
CA ASP A 100 -1.84 -14.58 -6.05
C ASP A 100 -1.17 -15.05 -4.74
N GLU A 101 0.02 -14.52 -4.43
CA GLU A 101 0.80 -14.95 -3.29
C GLU A 101 1.29 -13.74 -2.48
N PRO A 102 0.70 -13.46 -1.32
CA PRO A 102 1.03 -12.27 -0.52
C PRO A 102 2.51 -12.16 -0.13
N PHE A 103 3.19 -13.29 0.01
CA PHE A 103 4.50 -13.39 0.63
C PHE A 103 5.58 -13.96 -0.29
N SER A 104 5.30 -14.15 -1.59
CA SER A 104 6.23 -14.78 -2.52
C SER A 104 6.74 -13.81 -3.57
N LEU A 105 8.02 -13.98 -3.92
CA LEU A 105 8.70 -13.26 -4.99
C LEU A 105 9.35 -14.27 -5.94
N TYR A 106 9.39 -13.90 -7.22
CA TYR A 106 10.00 -14.68 -8.31
C TYR A 106 11.05 -13.88 -9.04
N GLY A 107 12.00 -14.56 -9.67
CA GLY A 107 13.06 -13.93 -10.43
C GLY A 107 12.58 -12.96 -11.51
N LEU A 108 13.24 -11.79 -11.61
CA LEU A 108 12.99 -10.75 -12.62
C LEU A 108 14.35 -10.27 -13.14
N LEU A 109 14.93 -9.17 -12.65
CA LEU A 109 16.30 -8.80 -12.99
C LEU A 109 17.34 -9.79 -12.43
N ALA A 110 17.03 -10.43 -11.29
CA ALA A 110 17.78 -11.58 -10.81
C ALA A 110 17.16 -12.88 -11.33
N GLU A 111 17.96 -13.81 -11.79
CA GLU A 111 17.51 -15.15 -12.16
C GLU A 111 17.43 -16.10 -10.96
N SER A 112 18.19 -15.82 -9.89
CA SER A 112 18.13 -16.61 -8.66
C SER A 112 18.40 -15.79 -7.41
N ILE A 113 17.93 -16.32 -6.28
CA ILE A 113 18.11 -15.80 -4.93
C ILE A 113 18.63 -16.91 -4.02
N GLU A 114 19.57 -16.56 -3.14
CA GLU A 114 20.14 -17.44 -2.13
C GLU A 114 20.08 -16.76 -0.77
N THR A 115 19.70 -17.49 0.28
CA THR A 115 19.75 -17.05 1.68
C THR A 115 19.74 -18.27 2.60
N ASP A 116 20.20 -18.11 3.82
CA ASP A 116 20.12 -19.17 4.83
C ASP A 116 18.81 -19.09 5.65
N GLU A 117 18.62 -20.03 6.56
CA GLU A 117 17.45 -20.05 7.44
C GLU A 117 17.38 -18.82 8.34
N SER A 118 18.52 -18.26 8.72
CA SER A 118 18.58 -17.05 9.58
C SER A 118 18.09 -15.81 8.87
N ARG A 119 18.19 -15.75 7.53
CA ARG A 119 17.88 -14.60 6.68
C ARG A 119 18.64 -13.33 7.05
N ARG A 120 19.84 -13.48 7.60
CA ARG A 120 20.71 -12.35 7.92
C ARG A 120 21.53 -11.87 6.73
N TRP A 121 21.47 -12.58 5.64
CA TRP A 121 22.05 -12.21 4.36
C TRP A 121 21.19 -12.72 3.20
N VAL A 122 21.37 -12.11 2.04
CA VAL A 122 20.77 -12.57 0.78
C VAL A 122 21.73 -12.27 -0.36
N GLU A 123 21.83 -13.20 -1.29
CA GLU A 123 22.61 -13.08 -2.53
C GLU A 123 21.68 -13.19 -3.73
N PHE A 124 21.87 -12.32 -4.71
CA PHE A 124 21.13 -12.34 -5.97
C PHE A 124 22.11 -12.55 -7.11
N THR A 125 21.77 -13.48 -8.02
CA THR A 125 22.46 -13.65 -9.29
C THR A 125 21.68 -12.92 -10.37
N LEU A 126 22.30 -11.93 -11.01
CA LEU A 126 21.69 -11.17 -12.09
C LEU A 126 21.47 -12.04 -13.32
N ASN A 127 20.33 -11.86 -13.99
CA ASN A 127 20.08 -12.44 -15.30
C ASN A 127 21.04 -11.79 -16.31
N PRO A 128 21.89 -12.58 -17.00
CA PRO A 128 22.88 -12.03 -17.94
C PRO A 128 22.27 -11.33 -19.15
N LYS A 129 20.95 -11.50 -19.39
CA LYS A 129 20.20 -10.82 -20.44
C LYS A 129 19.61 -9.49 -19.99
N ALA A 130 19.64 -9.17 -18.70
CA ALA A 130 19.03 -7.95 -18.15
C ALA A 130 19.69 -6.69 -18.74
N LYS A 131 18.87 -5.82 -19.34
CA LYS A 131 19.30 -4.59 -20.00
C LYS A 131 18.40 -3.44 -19.67
N PHE A 132 18.97 -2.25 -19.68
CA PHE A 132 18.21 -1.00 -19.72
C PHE A 132 17.58 -0.75 -21.08
N SER A 133 16.66 0.17 -21.16
CA SER A 133 15.91 0.52 -22.38
C SER A 133 16.78 1.07 -23.51
N ASP A 134 17.97 1.56 -23.19
CA ASP A 134 18.99 2.00 -24.16
C ASP A 134 19.91 0.87 -24.64
N GLY A 135 19.64 -0.39 -24.23
CA GLY A 135 20.39 -1.57 -24.62
C GLY A 135 21.63 -1.89 -23.79
N THR A 136 22.02 -1.02 -22.85
CA THR A 136 23.16 -1.29 -21.95
C THR A 136 22.81 -2.34 -20.90
N PRO A 137 23.77 -3.22 -20.49
CA PRO A 137 23.53 -4.24 -19.49
C PRO A 137 23.29 -3.64 -18.10
N VAL A 138 22.48 -4.33 -17.28
CA VAL A 138 22.36 -4.04 -15.85
C VAL A 138 23.57 -4.62 -15.14
N THR A 139 24.17 -3.84 -14.26
CA THR A 139 25.38 -4.22 -13.52
C THR A 139 25.16 -4.29 -12.01
N VAL A 140 26.06 -4.95 -11.30
CA VAL A 140 26.08 -4.95 -9.83
C VAL A 140 26.31 -3.53 -9.28
N GLU A 141 27.06 -2.72 -10.00
CA GLU A 141 27.32 -1.32 -9.67
C GLU A 141 26.05 -0.47 -9.74
N ASP A 142 25.15 -0.73 -10.69
CA ASP A 142 23.82 -0.07 -10.75
C ASP A 142 22.99 -0.44 -9.53
N ILE A 143 23.04 -1.71 -9.09
CA ILE A 143 22.33 -2.17 -7.90
C ILE A 143 22.87 -1.43 -6.67
N ILE A 144 24.16 -1.50 -6.39
CA ILE A 144 24.78 -0.88 -5.21
C ILE A 144 24.44 0.61 -5.18
N TRP A 145 24.64 1.31 -6.28
CA TRP A 145 24.35 2.73 -6.40
C TRP A 145 22.86 3.05 -6.17
N SER A 146 21.95 2.20 -6.68
CA SER A 146 20.51 2.38 -6.48
C SER A 146 20.14 2.33 -5.00
N TYR A 147 20.68 1.37 -4.25
CA TYR A 147 20.38 1.24 -2.81
C TYR A 147 20.96 2.39 -2.01
N GLU A 148 22.19 2.81 -2.28
CA GLU A 148 22.85 3.95 -1.64
C GLU A 148 22.06 5.25 -1.90
N THR A 149 21.75 5.53 -3.16
CA THR A 149 21.03 6.75 -3.58
C THR A 149 19.63 6.80 -2.98
N LEU A 150 18.86 5.72 -3.12
CA LEU A 150 17.51 5.66 -2.56
C LEU A 150 17.52 5.71 -1.03
N GLY A 151 18.51 5.09 -0.40
CA GLY A 151 18.63 5.01 1.05
C GLY A 151 19.07 6.30 1.72
N THR A 152 19.80 7.16 1.01
CA THR A 152 20.39 8.39 1.55
C THR A 152 19.62 9.64 1.15
N ILE A 153 19.43 9.87 -0.15
CA ILE A 153 18.82 11.08 -0.71
C ILE A 153 17.46 10.85 -1.35
N GLY A 154 17.02 9.59 -1.49
CA GLY A 154 15.72 9.22 -2.04
C GLY A 154 14.56 9.56 -1.10
N HIS A 155 13.35 9.17 -1.53
CA HIS A 155 12.13 9.37 -0.72
C HIS A 155 12.26 8.66 0.64
N PRO A 156 11.81 9.25 1.77
CA PRO A 156 11.90 8.67 3.13
C PRO A 156 11.42 7.22 3.28
N ARG A 157 10.52 6.75 2.39
CA ARG A 157 10.07 5.34 2.35
C ARG A 157 11.20 4.32 2.18
N TYR A 158 12.37 4.75 1.69
CA TYR A 158 13.51 3.88 1.43
C TYR A 158 14.49 3.82 2.60
N HIS A 159 14.48 4.83 3.47
CA HIS A 159 15.47 5.01 4.53
C HIS A 159 15.39 3.91 5.61
N GLY A 160 14.18 3.39 5.89
CA GLY A 160 13.99 2.34 6.91
C GLY A 160 14.72 1.03 6.55
N LEU A 161 14.66 0.62 5.29
CA LEU A 161 15.41 -0.54 4.81
C LEU A 161 16.91 -0.27 4.80
N TRP A 162 17.33 0.90 4.30
CA TRP A 162 18.74 1.28 4.22
C TRP A 162 19.46 1.20 5.57
N LYS A 163 18.83 1.67 6.63
CA LYS A 163 19.36 1.60 8.00
C LYS A 163 19.59 0.17 8.51
N LYS A 164 18.93 -0.83 7.92
CA LYS A 164 19.02 -2.25 8.30
C LYS A 164 19.99 -3.05 7.43
N ILE A 165 20.52 -2.46 6.37
CA ILE A 165 21.59 -3.04 5.56
C ILE A 165 22.92 -2.71 6.23
N GLU A 166 23.70 -3.73 6.55
CA GLU A 166 25.05 -3.62 7.09
C GLU A 166 26.08 -3.46 5.98
N THR A 167 26.03 -4.37 4.98
CA THR A 167 26.91 -4.31 3.81
C THR A 167 26.17 -4.64 2.52
N ILE A 168 26.67 -4.10 1.40
CA ILE A 168 26.31 -4.51 0.04
C ILE A 168 27.61 -4.80 -0.68
N GLU A 169 27.82 -6.04 -1.10
CA GLU A 169 29.09 -6.53 -1.65
C GLU A 169 28.90 -7.07 -3.06
N LYS A 170 29.82 -6.70 -3.96
CA LYS A 170 29.97 -7.35 -5.26
C LYS A 170 30.71 -8.66 -5.07
N VAL A 171 30.00 -9.79 -5.12
CA VAL A 171 30.58 -11.13 -4.98
C VAL A 171 31.26 -11.58 -6.29
N SER A 172 30.62 -11.26 -7.42
CA SER A 172 31.18 -11.51 -8.75
C SER A 172 30.64 -10.46 -9.75
N ILE A 173 30.93 -10.65 -11.04
CA ILE A 173 30.46 -9.73 -12.09
C ILE A 173 28.92 -9.65 -12.15
N ASN A 174 28.22 -10.71 -11.77
CA ASN A 174 26.75 -10.83 -11.82
C ASN A 174 26.12 -11.20 -10.47
N LYS A 175 26.87 -11.19 -9.36
CA LYS A 175 26.34 -11.52 -8.02
C LYS A 175 26.55 -10.39 -7.04
N VAL A 176 25.47 -10.05 -6.33
CA VAL A 176 25.46 -9.05 -5.24
C VAL A 176 24.95 -9.69 -3.96
N LYS A 177 25.61 -9.41 -2.85
CA LYS A 177 25.24 -9.88 -1.52
C LYS A 177 24.89 -8.72 -0.61
N PHE A 178 23.79 -8.86 0.12
CA PHE A 178 23.37 -7.96 1.18
C PHE A 178 23.49 -8.66 2.52
N THR A 179 24.09 -8.00 3.51
CA THR A 179 24.12 -8.45 4.91
C THR A 179 23.30 -7.47 5.76
N PHE A 180 22.57 -7.97 6.74
CA PHE A 180 21.67 -7.19 7.57
C PHE A 180 22.12 -7.13 9.03
N ASN A 181 21.93 -5.97 9.67
CA ASN A 181 22.18 -5.73 11.10
C ASN A 181 20.96 -6.01 11.99
N SER A 182 19.97 -6.73 11.49
CA SER A 182 18.67 -6.95 12.14
C SER A 182 18.15 -8.36 11.89
N ASP A 183 17.37 -8.92 12.83
CA ASP A 183 16.69 -10.22 12.71
C ASP A 183 15.38 -10.14 11.93
N ASP A 184 15.13 -9.04 11.23
CA ASP A 184 13.94 -8.80 10.44
C ASP A 184 13.95 -9.68 9.18
N ARG A 185 13.12 -10.72 9.20
CA ARG A 185 13.05 -11.74 8.14
C ARG A 185 12.46 -11.19 6.82
N GLU A 186 11.76 -10.06 6.86
CA GLU A 186 11.20 -9.44 5.67
C GLU A 186 12.26 -8.78 4.79
N LEU A 187 13.43 -8.44 5.35
CA LEU A 187 14.49 -7.71 4.62
C LEU A 187 14.90 -8.39 3.33
N VAL A 188 15.00 -9.72 3.33
CA VAL A 188 15.34 -10.52 2.15
C VAL A 188 14.35 -10.29 0.99
N LEU A 189 13.05 -10.14 1.31
CA LEU A 189 12.02 -9.84 0.31
C LEU A 189 12.07 -8.36 -0.08
N LEU A 190 12.24 -7.47 0.89
CA LEU A 190 12.26 -6.03 0.65
C LEU A 190 13.40 -5.58 -0.26
N VAL A 191 14.60 -6.15 -0.09
CA VAL A 191 15.71 -5.88 -1.01
C VAL A 191 15.39 -6.42 -2.41
N GLY A 192 14.72 -7.56 -2.55
CA GLY A 192 14.27 -8.07 -3.85
C GLY A 192 13.33 -7.13 -4.61
N LEU A 193 12.59 -6.26 -3.91
CA LEU A 193 11.54 -5.39 -4.48
C LEU A 193 11.98 -3.92 -4.70
N ARG A 194 13.25 -3.57 -4.44
CA ARG A 194 13.72 -2.20 -4.71
C ARG A 194 13.92 -1.96 -6.20
N PRO A 195 13.51 -0.80 -6.72
CA PRO A 195 13.75 -0.45 -8.10
C PRO A 195 15.26 -0.29 -8.36
N ILE A 196 15.71 -0.80 -9.50
CA ILE A 196 17.08 -0.64 -9.96
C ILE A 196 17.14 0.52 -10.96
N LEU A 197 18.03 1.45 -10.69
CA LEU A 197 18.25 2.67 -11.44
C LEU A 197 19.56 2.57 -12.22
N LYS A 198 19.64 3.21 -13.35
CA LYS A 198 20.87 3.27 -14.15
C LYS A 198 21.83 4.32 -13.59
N LYS A 199 22.93 3.88 -12.97
CA LYS A 199 23.93 4.76 -12.35
C LYS A 199 24.43 5.84 -13.32
N SER A 200 24.84 5.45 -14.53
CA SER A 200 25.42 6.36 -15.50
C SER A 200 24.43 7.43 -16.04
N GLN A 201 23.12 7.25 -15.89
CA GLN A 201 22.14 8.29 -16.20
C GLN A 201 22.30 9.51 -15.29
N TRP A 202 22.73 9.29 -14.05
CA TRP A 202 22.75 10.29 -13.00
C TRP A 202 24.13 10.91 -12.75
N ASP A 203 25.14 10.49 -13.50
CA ASP A 203 26.49 11.06 -13.39
C ASP A 203 26.47 12.56 -13.69
N GLY A 204 26.84 13.37 -12.68
CA GLY A 204 26.84 14.83 -12.76
C GLY A 204 25.46 15.49 -12.73
N LYS A 205 24.38 14.76 -12.46
CA LYS A 205 23.00 15.26 -12.41
C LYS A 205 22.43 15.30 -11.00
N ASP A 206 21.51 16.23 -10.77
CA ASP A 206 20.79 16.34 -9.50
C ASP A 206 19.61 15.38 -9.47
N PHE A 207 19.78 14.25 -8.78
CA PHE A 207 18.74 13.21 -8.62
C PHE A 207 17.50 13.74 -7.89
N VAL A 208 17.68 14.58 -6.87
CA VAL A 208 16.59 15.05 -6.00
C VAL A 208 15.72 16.10 -6.69
N ASN A 209 16.33 16.96 -7.52
CA ASN A 209 15.64 18.03 -8.23
C ASN A 209 15.44 17.73 -9.72
N SER A 210 15.52 16.49 -10.14
CA SER A 210 15.37 16.07 -11.55
C SER A 210 14.04 16.50 -12.19
N GLY A 211 12.94 16.45 -11.42
CA GLY A 211 11.63 16.94 -11.86
C GLY A 211 11.19 16.33 -13.19
N LEU A 212 10.97 17.19 -14.19
CA LEU A 212 10.63 16.83 -15.56
C LEU A 212 11.83 16.79 -16.51
N ASN A 213 13.03 17.19 -16.04
CA ASN A 213 14.21 17.34 -16.89
C ASN A 213 14.85 16.01 -17.28
N GLU A 214 14.54 14.93 -16.56
CA GLU A 214 15.14 13.61 -16.76
C GLU A 214 14.06 12.56 -17.00
N VAL A 215 14.02 12.03 -18.22
CA VAL A 215 13.20 10.87 -18.55
C VAL A 215 13.96 9.61 -18.11
N PRO A 216 13.34 8.69 -17.34
CA PRO A 216 14.01 7.50 -16.84
C PRO A 216 14.53 6.58 -17.95
N ILE A 217 15.80 6.18 -17.87
CA ILE A 217 16.34 5.03 -18.60
C ILE A 217 16.19 3.84 -17.65
N SER A 218 15.26 2.93 -17.93
CA SER A 218 14.89 1.85 -17.03
C SER A 218 14.98 0.49 -17.70
N THR A 219 14.77 -0.56 -16.92
CA THR A 219 14.78 -1.94 -17.40
C THR A 219 13.39 -2.43 -17.79
N ALA A 220 12.34 -1.63 -17.52
CA ALA A 220 10.96 -2.01 -17.64
C ALA A 220 10.48 -2.17 -19.11
N PRO A 221 9.40 -2.93 -19.33
CA PRO A 221 8.86 -3.15 -20.68
C PRO A 221 8.29 -1.88 -21.34
N TYR A 222 7.96 -0.85 -20.56
CA TYR A 222 7.48 0.44 -21.07
C TYR A 222 8.49 1.54 -20.82
N VAL A 223 8.63 2.41 -21.82
CA VAL A 223 9.46 3.63 -21.75
C VAL A 223 8.58 4.86 -21.93
N ILE A 224 8.87 5.93 -21.22
CA ILE A 224 8.21 7.22 -21.42
C ILE A 224 8.73 7.79 -22.74
N THR A 225 7.84 7.95 -23.72
CA THR A 225 8.20 8.45 -25.06
C THR A 225 7.73 9.87 -25.32
N ASP A 226 6.71 10.30 -24.57
CA ASP A 226 6.16 11.64 -24.70
C ASP A 226 5.48 12.08 -23.42
N PHE A 227 5.44 13.39 -23.14
CA PHE A 227 4.68 13.94 -22.03
C PHE A 227 4.45 15.44 -22.22
N ASP A 228 3.31 15.91 -21.74
CA ASP A 228 3.01 17.34 -21.60
C ASP A 228 2.77 17.63 -20.12
N PRO A 229 3.58 18.48 -19.49
CA PRO A 229 3.54 18.73 -18.05
C PRO A 229 2.15 19.10 -17.55
N GLY A 230 1.61 18.30 -16.63
CA GLY A 230 0.29 18.50 -16.07
C GLY A 230 -0.86 17.92 -16.90
N ASN A 231 -0.66 17.62 -18.18
CA ASN A 231 -1.69 17.17 -19.10
C ASN A 231 -1.64 15.66 -19.36
N PHE A 232 -0.50 15.12 -19.82
CA PHE A 232 -0.40 13.68 -20.05
C PHE A 232 1.03 13.13 -19.93
N VAL A 233 1.11 11.80 -19.68
CA VAL A 233 2.32 10.99 -19.86
C VAL A 233 1.98 9.80 -20.73
N LYS A 234 2.80 9.59 -21.78
CA LYS A 234 2.71 8.47 -22.72
C LYS A 234 3.86 7.51 -22.52
N LEU A 235 3.54 6.23 -22.35
CA LEU A 235 4.50 5.15 -22.27
C LEU A 235 4.28 4.22 -23.47
N THR A 236 5.37 3.89 -24.17
CA THR A 236 5.35 2.98 -25.32
C THR A 236 6.08 1.69 -24.96
N ARG A 237 5.55 0.55 -25.40
CA ARG A 237 6.17 -0.75 -25.18
C ARG A 237 7.49 -0.81 -25.94
N ASN A 238 8.56 -1.18 -25.23
CA ASN A 238 9.88 -1.37 -25.81
C ASN A 238 9.92 -2.68 -26.61
N PRO A 239 10.03 -2.65 -27.96
CA PRO A 239 10.07 -3.86 -28.77
C PRO A 239 11.32 -4.71 -28.51
N SER A 240 12.38 -4.10 -27.98
CA SER A 240 13.63 -4.77 -27.62
C SER A 240 13.73 -5.10 -26.12
N TYR A 241 12.58 -5.14 -25.43
CA TYR A 241 12.58 -5.44 -24.00
C TYR A 241 13.24 -6.80 -23.70
N TRP A 242 14.27 -6.77 -22.87
CA TRP A 242 15.11 -7.92 -22.55
C TRP A 242 14.34 -9.10 -21.92
N GLY A 243 13.32 -8.80 -21.12
CA GLY A 243 12.57 -9.75 -20.30
C GLY A 243 11.33 -10.34 -20.99
N ALA A 244 11.07 -10.07 -22.26
CA ALA A 244 9.85 -10.47 -22.95
C ALA A 244 9.56 -11.98 -22.93
N LYS A 245 10.59 -12.83 -22.74
CA LYS A 245 10.48 -14.29 -22.74
C LYS A 245 10.67 -14.93 -21.36
N ILE A 246 10.83 -14.13 -20.29
CA ILE A 246 10.92 -14.73 -18.95
C ILE A 246 9.53 -15.14 -18.46
N PRO A 247 9.41 -16.28 -17.72
CA PRO A 247 8.10 -16.79 -17.27
C PRO A 247 7.26 -15.76 -16.54
N PHE A 248 7.86 -14.96 -15.69
CA PHE A 248 7.20 -13.90 -14.93
C PHE A 248 6.53 -12.82 -15.83
N ARG A 249 6.99 -12.66 -17.08
CA ARG A 249 6.50 -11.66 -18.05
C ARG A 249 5.65 -12.24 -19.19
N GLN A 250 5.47 -13.57 -19.27
CA GLN A 250 4.61 -14.17 -20.28
C GLN A 250 3.16 -13.75 -20.07
N GLY A 251 2.52 -13.27 -21.16
CA GLY A 251 1.14 -12.80 -21.13
C GLY A 251 0.93 -11.45 -20.44
N THR A 252 2.01 -10.71 -20.14
CA THR A 252 1.95 -9.37 -19.54
C THR A 252 2.44 -8.31 -20.52
N ASN A 253 2.14 -7.03 -20.24
CA ASN A 253 2.60 -5.88 -21.05
C ASN A 253 2.12 -5.98 -22.52
N ASN A 254 0.80 -6.11 -22.68
CA ASN A 254 0.20 -6.43 -23.96
C ASN A 254 -0.11 -5.21 -24.83
N PHE A 255 -0.37 -4.05 -24.23
CA PHE A 255 -0.62 -2.81 -24.98
C PHE A 255 0.66 -2.28 -25.63
N ASP A 256 0.55 -1.71 -26.83
CA ASP A 256 1.67 -0.98 -27.46
C ASP A 256 1.88 0.37 -26.79
N GLU A 257 0.78 0.98 -26.31
CA GLU A 257 0.81 2.30 -25.70
C GLU A 257 -0.06 2.34 -24.43
N ILE A 258 0.47 2.98 -23.40
CA ILE A 258 -0.27 3.35 -22.19
C ILE A 258 -0.20 4.86 -22.06
N ARG A 259 -1.35 5.53 -22.04
CA ARG A 259 -1.45 6.97 -21.87
C ARG A 259 -2.20 7.30 -20.58
N LEU A 260 -1.63 8.20 -19.80
CA LEU A 260 -2.19 8.71 -18.56
C LEU A 260 -2.55 10.18 -18.80
N ASP A 261 -3.84 10.49 -18.96
CA ASP A 261 -4.33 11.85 -19.16
C ASP A 261 -4.79 12.46 -17.83
N PHE A 262 -4.35 13.68 -17.53
CA PHE A 262 -4.59 14.35 -16.27
C PHE A 262 -5.65 15.44 -16.44
N TYR A 263 -6.62 15.42 -15.54
CA TYR A 263 -7.72 16.37 -15.49
C TYR A 263 -7.68 17.13 -14.16
N ALA A 264 -8.10 18.39 -14.17
CA ALA A 264 -8.00 19.27 -13.01
C ALA A 264 -8.63 18.67 -11.75
N ASP A 265 -9.77 18.01 -11.91
CA ASP A 265 -10.49 17.38 -10.80
C ASP A 265 -11.29 16.14 -11.23
N GLY A 266 -11.86 15.43 -10.25
CA GLY A 266 -12.59 14.19 -10.47
C GLY A 266 -13.92 14.35 -11.23
N SER A 267 -14.50 15.54 -11.29
CA SER A 267 -15.73 15.79 -12.06
C SER A 267 -15.39 15.94 -13.55
N VAL A 268 -14.39 16.76 -13.87
CA VAL A 268 -13.89 16.92 -15.24
C VAL A 268 -13.37 15.60 -15.79
N GLN A 269 -12.62 14.84 -14.97
CA GLN A 269 -12.12 13.50 -15.31
C GLN A 269 -13.26 12.55 -15.73
N PHE A 270 -14.38 12.55 -15.01
CA PHE A 270 -15.53 11.69 -15.32
C PHE A 270 -16.26 12.13 -16.60
N GLU A 271 -16.42 13.45 -16.81
CA GLU A 271 -17.03 13.96 -18.04
C GLU A 271 -16.16 13.67 -19.27
N ALA A 272 -14.82 13.74 -19.17
CA ALA A 272 -13.90 13.34 -20.21
C ALA A 272 -14.04 11.85 -20.57
N PHE A 273 -14.20 10.98 -19.55
CA PHE A 273 -14.47 9.56 -19.79
C PHE A 273 -15.81 9.35 -20.53
N LYS A 274 -16.88 10.05 -20.13
CA LYS A 274 -18.19 10.00 -20.82
C LYS A 274 -18.09 10.47 -22.28
N ALA A 275 -17.24 11.46 -22.55
CA ALA A 275 -16.97 11.99 -23.88
C ALA A 275 -16.14 11.02 -24.76
N GLY A 276 -15.58 9.93 -24.18
CA GLY A 276 -14.76 8.97 -24.88
C GLY A 276 -13.29 9.35 -25.02
N GLU A 277 -12.81 10.37 -24.26
CA GLU A 277 -11.42 10.80 -24.26
C GLU A 277 -10.48 9.81 -23.57
N SER A 278 -11.01 8.92 -22.70
CA SER A 278 -10.25 7.83 -22.13
C SER A 278 -10.94 6.48 -22.36
N SER A 279 -10.13 5.42 -22.48
CA SER A 279 -10.61 4.06 -22.74
C SER A 279 -10.85 3.25 -21.47
N SER A 280 -10.42 3.74 -20.33
CA SER A 280 -10.66 3.11 -19.04
C SER A 280 -10.78 4.13 -17.91
N PHE A 281 -11.65 3.83 -16.95
CA PHE A 281 -11.91 4.66 -15.79
C PHE A 281 -12.02 3.78 -14.53
N ARG A 282 -11.17 4.06 -13.54
CA ARG A 282 -11.22 3.38 -12.24
C ARG A 282 -12.07 4.20 -11.27
N GLU A 283 -13.32 3.74 -11.04
CA GLU A 283 -14.29 4.46 -10.24
C GLU A 283 -14.11 4.21 -8.74
N LEU A 284 -13.78 5.26 -8.02
CA LEU A 284 -13.60 5.24 -6.57
C LEU A 284 -14.82 5.80 -5.82
N ASN A 285 -15.68 6.57 -6.51
CA ASN A 285 -16.90 7.15 -5.95
C ASN A 285 -18.03 6.12 -6.05
N ALA A 286 -18.46 5.60 -4.89
CA ALA A 286 -19.51 4.59 -4.83
C ALA A 286 -20.88 5.13 -5.23
N GLU A 287 -21.19 6.39 -4.90
CA GLU A 287 -22.43 7.05 -5.27
C GLU A 287 -22.53 7.19 -6.79
N ARG A 288 -21.47 7.69 -7.44
CA ARG A 288 -21.43 7.89 -8.89
C ARG A 288 -21.54 6.58 -9.65
N TRP A 289 -20.86 5.50 -9.19
CA TRP A 289 -20.99 4.18 -9.81
C TRP A 289 -22.42 3.66 -9.85
N GLU A 290 -23.19 3.95 -8.83
CA GLU A 290 -24.57 3.47 -8.70
C GLU A 290 -25.57 4.33 -9.48
N ASN A 291 -25.31 5.64 -9.59
CA ASN A 291 -26.34 6.60 -9.99
C ASN A 291 -26.02 7.39 -11.28
N SER A 292 -24.79 7.30 -11.83
CA SER A 292 -24.36 8.20 -12.93
C SER A 292 -23.77 7.45 -14.15
N TYR A 293 -23.92 6.13 -14.22
CA TYR A 293 -23.47 5.32 -15.35
C TYR A 293 -24.64 4.92 -16.26
N ASP A 294 -25.47 5.92 -16.59
CA ASP A 294 -26.69 5.83 -17.43
C ASP A 294 -26.54 6.60 -18.76
N PHE A 295 -25.29 6.81 -19.22
CA PHE A 295 -25.02 7.49 -20.48
C PHE A 295 -24.94 6.52 -21.67
N LYS A 296 -25.12 7.06 -22.89
CA LYS A 296 -25.30 6.31 -24.13
C LYS A 296 -24.28 5.18 -24.35
N SER A 297 -22.98 5.43 -24.11
CA SER A 297 -21.93 4.42 -24.36
C SER A 297 -21.99 3.23 -23.39
N VAL A 298 -22.62 3.39 -22.22
CA VAL A 298 -22.93 2.26 -21.31
C VAL A 298 -24.19 1.53 -21.78
N GLU A 299 -25.22 2.27 -22.21
CA GLU A 299 -26.48 1.70 -22.66
C GLU A 299 -26.32 0.87 -23.95
N ASP A 300 -25.49 1.33 -24.89
CA ASP A 300 -25.23 0.62 -26.15
C ASP A 300 -24.13 -0.47 -26.04
N GLY A 301 -23.53 -0.63 -24.86
CA GLY A 301 -22.52 -1.63 -24.56
C GLY A 301 -21.13 -1.33 -25.10
N SER A 302 -20.86 -0.11 -25.60
CA SER A 302 -19.51 0.32 -26.00
C SER A 302 -18.60 0.48 -24.78
N ILE A 303 -19.17 0.84 -23.62
CA ILE A 303 -18.52 0.85 -22.31
C ILE A 303 -19.05 -0.31 -21.46
N VAL A 304 -18.14 -1.10 -20.93
CA VAL A 304 -18.43 -2.23 -20.02
C VAL A 304 -18.13 -1.82 -18.59
N LYS A 305 -19.05 -2.09 -17.68
CA LYS A 305 -18.86 -1.93 -16.23
C LYS A 305 -18.37 -3.26 -15.65
N SER A 306 -17.13 -3.32 -15.24
CA SER A 306 -16.51 -4.50 -14.63
C SER A 306 -16.32 -4.33 -13.13
N ILE A 307 -16.72 -5.33 -12.36
CA ILE A 307 -16.51 -5.40 -10.91
C ILE A 307 -15.46 -6.47 -10.64
N ILE A 308 -14.29 -6.07 -10.18
CA ILE A 308 -13.17 -6.96 -9.91
C ILE A 308 -13.09 -7.20 -8.39
N PRO A 309 -13.50 -8.38 -7.90
CA PRO A 309 -13.37 -8.73 -6.49
C PRO A 309 -11.91 -8.90 -6.09
N HIS A 310 -11.61 -8.68 -4.82
CA HIS A 310 -10.29 -8.90 -4.27
C HIS A 310 -10.36 -9.30 -2.80
N GLN A 311 -9.27 -9.93 -2.32
CA GLN A 311 -9.11 -10.33 -0.92
C GLN A 311 -8.18 -9.40 -0.15
N ARG A 312 -7.74 -8.29 -0.78
CA ARG A 312 -6.92 -7.27 -0.09
C ARG A 312 -7.68 -6.69 1.09
N PRO A 313 -7.00 -6.36 2.18
CA PRO A 313 -7.61 -5.52 3.19
C PRO A 313 -8.21 -4.26 2.56
N SER A 314 -9.40 -3.87 2.98
CA SER A 314 -10.01 -2.59 2.57
C SER A 314 -9.10 -1.40 2.91
N GLY A 315 -8.21 -1.60 3.89
CA GLY A 315 -7.47 -0.50 4.47
C GLY A 315 -8.40 0.40 5.29
N ILE A 316 -8.00 1.63 5.45
CA ILE A 316 -8.82 2.65 6.10
C ILE A 316 -9.11 3.79 5.14
N THR A 317 -10.38 4.15 5.01
CA THR A 317 -10.86 5.32 4.26
C THR A 317 -11.81 6.10 5.15
N GLY A 318 -11.66 7.41 5.19
CA GLY A 318 -12.49 8.29 6.01
C GLY A 318 -11.82 9.62 6.30
N PHE A 319 -12.18 10.25 7.41
CA PHE A 319 -11.63 11.55 7.80
C PHE A 319 -10.70 11.37 8.98
N VAL A 320 -9.39 11.56 8.76
CA VAL A 320 -8.38 11.45 9.80
C VAL A 320 -8.37 12.68 10.69
N MET A 321 -8.27 12.49 11.99
CA MET A 321 -8.11 13.52 13.00
C MET A 321 -6.64 13.65 13.37
N ASN A 322 -6.11 14.87 13.34
CA ASN A 322 -4.72 15.15 13.66
C ASN A 322 -4.50 15.24 15.19
N THR A 323 -4.10 14.14 15.81
CA THR A 323 -3.93 14.09 17.28
C THR A 323 -2.71 14.85 17.81
N ARG A 324 -1.90 15.50 16.93
CA ARG A 324 -0.90 16.48 17.36
C ARG A 324 -1.57 17.71 17.98
N LEU A 325 -2.83 17.98 17.58
CA LEU A 325 -3.61 19.09 18.09
C LEU A 325 -4.28 18.70 19.42
N PRO A 326 -4.14 19.50 20.50
CA PRO A 326 -4.68 19.18 21.82
C PRO A 326 -6.17 18.82 21.82
N LYS A 327 -6.97 19.43 20.97
CA LYS A 327 -8.42 19.17 20.84
C LYS A 327 -8.76 17.73 20.43
N PHE A 328 -7.85 17.01 19.77
CA PHE A 328 -8.02 15.60 19.38
C PHE A 328 -7.18 14.62 20.21
N ALA A 329 -6.40 15.08 21.17
CA ALA A 329 -5.54 14.22 21.98
C ALA A 329 -6.35 13.22 22.83
N ASP A 330 -7.47 13.66 23.42
CA ASP A 330 -8.36 12.81 24.20
C ASP A 330 -9.18 11.87 23.32
N TRP A 331 -9.08 10.56 23.57
CA TRP A 331 -9.85 9.56 22.82
C TRP A 331 -11.37 9.73 22.94
N ARG A 332 -11.87 10.32 24.05
CA ARG A 332 -13.32 10.58 24.25
C ARG A 332 -13.84 11.61 23.26
N VAL A 333 -13.03 12.60 22.92
CA VAL A 333 -13.34 13.57 21.87
C VAL A 333 -13.45 12.86 20.51
N ARG A 334 -12.47 12.02 20.17
CA ARG A 334 -12.48 11.27 18.92
C ARG A 334 -13.67 10.31 18.84
N GLU A 335 -14.01 9.63 19.94
CA GLU A 335 -15.21 8.79 20.03
C GLU A 335 -16.48 9.60 19.83
N ALA A 336 -16.59 10.78 20.44
CA ALA A 336 -17.75 11.66 20.26
C ALA A 336 -17.93 12.08 18.79
N LEU A 337 -16.84 12.45 18.13
CA LEU A 337 -16.85 12.83 16.72
C LEU A 337 -17.25 11.65 15.80
N ILE A 338 -16.76 10.44 16.06
CA ILE A 338 -17.16 9.22 15.34
C ILE A 338 -18.65 8.91 15.61
N THR A 339 -19.12 9.09 16.85
CA THR A 339 -20.50 8.82 17.25
C THR A 339 -21.48 9.80 16.61
N ALA A 340 -21.07 11.06 16.46
CA ALA A 340 -21.87 12.08 15.79
C ALA A 340 -21.95 11.89 14.26
N PHE A 341 -21.01 11.14 13.66
CA PHE A 341 -21.00 10.87 12.22
C PHE A 341 -22.10 9.86 11.84
N ASN A 342 -23.10 10.34 11.13
CA ASN A 342 -24.30 9.58 10.80
C ASN A 342 -24.12 8.74 9.53
N PHE A 343 -23.27 7.70 9.61
CA PHE A 343 -22.92 6.86 8.45
C PHE A 343 -24.15 6.22 7.80
N GLU A 344 -25.07 5.68 8.58
CA GLU A 344 -26.24 4.92 8.07
C GLU A 344 -27.17 5.85 7.25
N PHE A 345 -27.40 7.08 7.70
CA PHE A 345 -28.17 8.06 6.93
C PHE A 345 -27.45 8.48 5.64
N ILE A 346 -26.15 8.79 5.73
CA ILE A 346 -25.33 9.16 4.57
C ILE A 346 -25.32 8.02 3.54
N ASN A 347 -25.09 6.78 3.99
CA ASN A 347 -25.06 5.61 3.12
C ASN A 347 -26.43 5.38 2.45
N GLN A 348 -27.53 5.53 3.21
CA GLN A 348 -28.87 5.39 2.65
C GLN A 348 -29.14 6.47 1.59
N SER A 349 -28.74 7.70 1.84
CA SER A 349 -28.97 8.83 0.92
C SER A 349 -28.12 8.72 -0.35
N ASN A 350 -26.83 8.35 -0.21
CA ASN A 350 -25.89 8.39 -1.34
C ASN A 350 -25.92 7.10 -2.16
N THR A 351 -26.11 5.95 -1.53
CA THR A 351 -25.95 4.65 -2.22
C THR A 351 -27.12 3.68 -1.98
N GLY A 352 -28.23 4.15 -1.40
CA GLY A 352 -29.36 3.27 -1.05
C GLY A 352 -29.01 2.22 0.00
N GLY A 353 -28.06 2.51 0.91
CA GLY A 353 -27.66 1.61 1.98
C GLY A 353 -26.74 0.46 1.55
N ARG A 354 -26.25 0.45 0.31
CA ARG A 354 -25.49 -0.68 -0.26
C ARG A 354 -24.07 -0.82 0.24
N GLN A 355 -23.48 0.23 0.85
CA GLN A 355 -22.08 0.19 1.29
C GLN A 355 -21.97 -0.30 2.75
N LYS A 356 -20.93 -1.11 3.02
CA LYS A 356 -20.61 -1.54 4.39
C LYS A 356 -19.60 -0.58 5.00
N ARG A 357 -19.79 -0.17 6.26
CA ARG A 357 -18.85 0.66 7.00
C ARG A 357 -17.59 -0.15 7.36
N ILE A 358 -16.41 0.45 7.26
CA ILE A 358 -15.14 -0.15 7.70
C ILE A 358 -15.18 -0.38 9.21
N GLN A 359 -14.95 -1.63 9.65
CA GLN A 359 -14.92 -2.04 11.07
C GLN A 359 -13.50 -2.35 11.57
N SER A 360 -12.54 -2.43 10.66
CA SER A 360 -11.16 -2.85 10.88
C SER A 360 -10.29 -2.27 9.78
N TYR A 361 -9.05 -1.91 10.10
CA TYR A 361 -8.06 -1.47 9.09
C TYR A 361 -7.74 -2.60 8.10
N PHE A 362 -7.89 -3.85 8.53
CA PHE A 362 -7.69 -5.03 7.70
C PHE A 362 -9.00 -5.71 7.28
N SER A 363 -10.15 -5.00 7.31
CA SER A 363 -11.44 -5.51 6.81
C SER A 363 -11.28 -6.18 5.44
N ASN A 364 -12.10 -7.17 5.12
CA ASN A 364 -12.03 -7.97 3.89
C ASN A 364 -10.86 -8.97 3.84
N SER A 365 -10.15 -9.19 4.92
CA SER A 365 -9.03 -10.13 4.92
C SER A 365 -8.94 -10.95 6.21
N VAL A 366 -8.14 -12.01 6.19
CA VAL A 366 -7.83 -12.86 7.37
C VAL A 366 -7.06 -12.11 8.47
N LEU A 367 -6.48 -10.96 8.13
CA LEU A 367 -5.70 -10.11 9.04
C LEU A 367 -6.60 -9.26 9.96
N SER A 368 -7.90 -9.18 9.67
CA SER A 368 -8.86 -8.40 10.44
C SER A 368 -8.98 -8.89 11.87
N LYS A 369 -9.06 -7.97 12.82
CA LYS A 369 -9.38 -8.31 14.21
C LYS A 369 -10.66 -9.12 14.30
N LYS A 370 -10.68 -10.13 15.16
CA LYS A 370 -11.91 -10.88 15.45
C LYS A 370 -12.82 -10.08 16.39
N PRO A 371 -14.15 -10.18 16.23
CA PRO A 371 -15.10 -9.57 17.17
C PRO A 371 -14.92 -10.08 18.60
N GLY A 372 -15.32 -9.26 19.59
CA GLY A 372 -15.27 -9.61 20.99
C GLY A 372 -13.86 -9.54 21.61
N PRO A 373 -13.68 -10.08 22.84
CA PRO A 373 -12.43 -9.99 23.59
C PRO A 373 -11.22 -10.60 22.87
N ALA A 374 -10.04 -10.06 23.14
CA ALA A 374 -8.79 -10.65 22.67
C ALA A 374 -8.57 -12.02 23.31
N THR A 375 -8.23 -13.02 22.51
CA THR A 375 -8.03 -14.42 22.94
C THR A 375 -6.67 -14.94 22.48
N SER A 376 -6.25 -16.07 23.07
CA SER A 376 -5.05 -16.81 22.65
C SER A 376 -3.81 -15.93 22.49
N VAL A 377 -3.05 -16.11 21.43
CA VAL A 377 -1.80 -15.39 21.13
C VAL A 377 -2.02 -13.87 21.04
N VAL A 378 -3.15 -13.42 20.48
CA VAL A 378 -3.48 -11.98 20.40
C VAL A 378 -3.51 -11.35 21.80
N ARG A 379 -4.17 -12.01 22.76
CA ARG A 379 -4.21 -11.54 24.15
C ARG A 379 -2.83 -11.53 24.77
N THR A 380 -2.04 -12.57 24.54
CA THR A 380 -0.67 -12.68 25.07
C THR A 380 0.21 -11.51 24.56
N PHE A 381 0.07 -11.13 23.30
CA PHE A 381 0.83 -10.00 22.71
C PHE A 381 0.40 -8.64 23.27
N LEU A 382 -0.88 -8.44 23.51
CA LEU A 382 -1.41 -7.18 24.05
C LEU A 382 -1.22 -7.02 25.56
N GLN A 383 -1.15 -8.13 26.33
CA GLN A 383 -1.12 -8.13 27.80
C GLN A 383 0.00 -7.27 28.41
N PRO A 384 1.25 -7.27 27.90
CA PRO A 384 2.33 -6.41 28.42
C PRO A 384 2.01 -4.91 28.38
N HIS A 385 1.13 -4.52 27.46
CA HIS A 385 0.74 -3.12 27.23
C HIS A 385 -0.59 -2.72 27.89
N ALA A 386 -1.26 -3.64 28.59
CA ALA A 386 -2.65 -3.50 29.04
C ALA A 386 -2.95 -2.19 29.79
N ALA A 387 -2.01 -1.69 30.59
CA ALA A 387 -2.16 -0.45 31.36
C ALA A 387 -2.24 0.82 30.49
N ASN A 388 -1.68 0.78 29.28
CA ASN A 388 -1.59 1.91 28.34
C ASN A 388 -2.48 1.75 27.11
N LEU A 389 -3.21 0.63 26.99
CA LEU A 389 -4.14 0.41 25.89
C LEU A 389 -5.40 1.26 26.07
N LEU A 390 -5.87 1.81 24.95
CA LEU A 390 -7.14 2.54 24.97
C LEU A 390 -8.33 1.58 25.16
N PRO A 391 -9.41 2.07 25.79
CA PRO A 391 -10.62 1.27 26.03
C PRO A 391 -11.18 0.65 24.74
N GLY A 392 -11.52 -0.62 24.80
CA GLY A 392 -11.98 -1.41 23.66
C GLY A 392 -10.88 -2.21 22.96
N THR A 393 -9.60 -1.99 23.26
CA THR A 393 -8.52 -2.78 22.62
C THR A 393 -8.59 -4.24 23.04
N MET A 394 -8.71 -4.52 24.32
CA MET A 394 -8.79 -5.89 24.85
C MET A 394 -10.19 -6.49 24.66
N GLU A 395 -11.23 -5.71 24.85
CA GLU A 395 -12.64 -6.13 24.81
C GLU A 395 -13.18 -6.29 23.39
N GLY A 396 -12.60 -5.60 22.42
CA GLY A 396 -13.05 -5.53 21.03
C GLY A 396 -13.90 -4.29 20.78
N TYR A 397 -13.26 -3.21 20.34
CA TYR A 397 -13.94 -1.99 19.95
C TYR A 397 -14.87 -2.19 18.74
N THR A 398 -16.08 -1.66 18.83
CA THR A 398 -17.06 -1.62 17.75
C THR A 398 -17.50 -0.19 17.50
N LEU A 399 -17.68 0.18 16.24
CA LEU A 399 -18.16 1.51 15.86
C LEU A 399 -19.60 1.72 16.32
N PRO A 400 -19.95 2.94 16.75
CA PRO A 400 -21.33 3.30 17.00
C PRO A 400 -22.15 3.25 15.71
N VAL A 401 -23.37 2.72 15.82
CA VAL A 401 -24.36 2.63 14.75
C VAL A 401 -25.45 3.67 14.99
N SER A 402 -25.85 4.42 13.96
CA SER A 402 -26.91 5.40 14.05
C SER A 402 -28.31 4.78 13.83
N ASP A 403 -29.35 5.54 14.12
CA ASP A 403 -30.73 5.14 13.84
C ASP A 403 -31.16 5.39 12.38
N GLY A 404 -30.24 5.85 11.53
CA GLY A 404 -30.51 6.19 10.13
C GLY A 404 -31.38 7.42 9.91
N THR A 405 -31.80 8.12 10.96
CA THR A 405 -32.55 9.39 10.82
C THR A 405 -31.59 10.57 10.70
N VAL A 406 -32.02 11.63 10.00
CA VAL A 406 -31.20 12.84 9.83
C VAL A 406 -30.78 13.50 11.15
N ARG A 407 -31.59 13.32 12.22
CA ARG A 407 -31.32 13.93 13.53
C ARG A 407 -30.41 13.10 14.42
N ASN A 408 -30.35 11.78 14.26
CA ASN A 408 -29.50 10.86 15.03
C ASN A 408 -29.44 11.17 16.54
N ARG A 409 -30.59 11.44 17.15
CA ARG A 409 -30.71 12.04 18.51
C ARG A 409 -29.99 11.26 19.58
N LYS A 410 -30.05 9.91 19.52
CA LYS A 410 -29.41 9.03 20.50
C LYS A 410 -27.90 9.21 20.48
N ASN A 411 -27.29 9.17 19.31
CA ASN A 411 -25.82 9.28 19.16
C ASN A 411 -25.34 10.71 19.45
N ILE A 412 -26.13 11.74 19.07
CA ILE A 412 -25.81 13.13 19.42
C ILE A 412 -25.77 13.30 20.95
N LYS A 413 -26.71 12.71 21.70
CA LYS A 413 -26.69 12.75 23.17
C LYS A 413 -25.45 12.04 23.74
N ILE A 414 -25.10 10.86 23.22
CA ILE A 414 -23.89 10.14 23.65
C ILE A 414 -22.62 10.96 23.36
N ALA A 415 -22.55 11.58 22.18
CA ALA A 415 -21.43 12.44 21.80
C ALA A 415 -21.31 13.67 22.73
N ASP A 416 -22.42 14.30 23.08
CA ASP A 416 -22.46 15.41 24.04
C ASP A 416 -21.91 15.00 25.41
N GLU A 417 -22.36 13.84 25.95
CA GLU A 417 -21.88 13.30 27.22
C GLU A 417 -20.37 13.02 27.22
N LEU A 418 -19.83 12.47 26.10
CA LEU A 418 -18.40 12.21 25.93
C LEU A 418 -17.58 13.50 25.89
N LEU A 419 -18.05 14.51 25.18
CA LEU A 419 -17.40 15.82 25.10
C LEU A 419 -17.38 16.51 26.48
N ASN A 420 -18.50 16.47 27.22
CA ASN A 420 -18.56 17.01 28.57
C ASN A 420 -17.58 16.30 29.51
N LYS A 421 -17.47 14.95 29.45
CA LYS A 421 -16.48 14.18 30.21
C LYS A 421 -15.02 14.48 29.79
N ALA A 422 -14.80 14.94 28.58
CA ALA A 422 -13.50 15.35 28.06
C ALA A 422 -13.15 16.82 28.38
N GLY A 423 -14.02 17.54 29.15
CA GLY A 423 -13.78 18.93 29.55
C GLY A 423 -14.25 19.98 28.54
N TRP A 424 -15.06 19.59 27.58
CA TRP A 424 -15.66 20.48 26.58
C TRP A 424 -17.14 20.72 26.93
N SER A 425 -17.52 21.94 27.27
CA SER A 425 -18.87 22.30 27.71
C SER A 425 -19.54 23.28 26.74
N VAL A 426 -20.88 23.25 26.64
CA VAL A 426 -21.63 24.23 25.84
C VAL A 426 -21.82 25.49 26.64
N ILE A 427 -21.32 26.63 26.13
CA ILE A 427 -21.44 27.95 26.71
C ILE A 427 -21.99 28.90 25.63
N ASN A 428 -23.14 29.45 25.83
CA ASN A 428 -23.83 30.33 24.87
C ASN A 428 -23.98 29.69 23.45
N GLY A 429 -24.32 28.41 23.41
CA GLY A 429 -24.53 27.67 22.15
C GLY A 429 -23.23 27.17 21.49
N LEU A 430 -22.06 27.51 22.01
CA LEU A 430 -20.78 27.08 21.49
C LEU A 430 -20.11 26.08 22.43
N ARG A 431 -19.51 25.03 21.86
CA ARG A 431 -18.66 24.07 22.59
C ARG A 431 -17.33 24.71 22.89
N LYS A 432 -16.94 24.78 24.18
CA LYS A 432 -15.70 25.43 24.65
C LYS A 432 -14.94 24.54 25.62
N ASN A 433 -13.62 24.69 25.63
CA ASN A 433 -12.76 24.09 26.63
C ASN A 433 -12.71 24.92 27.94
N SER A 434 -11.95 24.49 28.93
CA SER A 434 -11.79 25.19 30.21
C SER A 434 -11.16 26.58 30.09
N ALA A 435 -10.42 26.86 29.01
CA ALA A 435 -9.84 28.19 28.72
C ALA A 435 -10.85 29.13 27.98
N GLY A 436 -12.05 28.64 27.68
CA GLY A 436 -13.07 29.39 26.93
C GLY A 436 -12.88 29.40 25.42
N GLU A 437 -11.94 28.64 24.90
CA GLU A 437 -11.69 28.54 23.45
C GLU A 437 -12.77 27.68 22.77
N PRO A 438 -13.33 28.13 21.64
CA PRO A 438 -14.36 27.39 20.91
C PRO A 438 -13.79 26.15 20.23
N PHE A 439 -14.62 25.10 20.10
CA PHE A 439 -14.27 23.91 19.34
C PHE A 439 -14.58 24.13 17.87
N GLU A 440 -13.56 24.46 17.12
CA GLU A 440 -13.65 24.64 15.67
C GLU A 440 -12.80 23.57 14.97
N ILE A 441 -13.28 23.08 13.81
CA ILE A 441 -12.64 22.06 12.98
C ILE A 441 -12.59 22.57 11.54
N VAL A 442 -11.41 22.56 10.94
CA VAL A 442 -11.21 22.76 9.50
C VAL A 442 -10.90 21.41 8.86
N THR A 443 -11.73 20.99 7.92
CA THR A 443 -11.52 19.75 7.16
C THR A 443 -11.03 20.06 5.76
N LEU A 444 -9.85 19.50 5.39
CA LEU A 444 -9.31 19.62 4.04
C LEU A 444 -9.96 18.58 3.11
N LEU A 445 -10.47 19.04 1.98
CA LEU A 445 -11.00 18.22 0.90
C LEU A 445 -10.29 18.54 -0.41
N LYS A 446 -10.26 17.56 -1.32
CA LYS A 446 -9.79 17.82 -2.69
C LYS A 446 -10.90 18.41 -3.54
N GLN A 447 -10.52 19.28 -4.45
CA GLN A 447 -11.41 19.76 -5.50
C GLN A 447 -11.95 18.58 -6.31
N GLY A 448 -13.25 18.59 -6.61
CA GLY A 448 -13.95 17.53 -7.34
C GLY A 448 -14.24 16.25 -6.54
N ASP A 449 -13.94 16.21 -5.23
CA ASP A 449 -14.37 15.12 -4.33
C ASP A 449 -15.79 15.38 -3.81
N THR A 450 -16.77 15.18 -4.69
CA THR A 450 -18.19 15.44 -4.41
C THR A 450 -18.75 14.54 -3.32
N GLU A 451 -18.28 13.30 -3.23
CA GLU A 451 -18.70 12.33 -2.20
C GLU A 451 -18.33 12.83 -0.79
N SER A 452 -17.08 13.24 -0.59
CA SER A 452 -16.64 13.79 0.70
C SER A 452 -17.32 15.10 1.03
N GLN A 453 -17.59 15.96 0.04
CA GLN A 453 -18.33 17.21 0.23
C GLN A 453 -19.76 16.95 0.73
N SER A 454 -20.47 16.00 0.10
CA SER A 454 -21.82 15.57 0.51
C SER A 454 -21.82 15.03 1.94
N MET A 455 -20.86 14.15 2.29
CA MET A 455 -20.72 13.63 3.65
C MET A 455 -20.48 14.74 4.68
N MET A 456 -19.61 15.71 4.36
CA MET A 456 -19.28 16.81 5.28
C MET A 456 -20.46 17.77 5.48
N ALA A 457 -21.30 18.00 4.48
CA ALA A 457 -22.51 18.82 4.62
C ALA A 457 -23.49 18.21 5.65
N VAL A 458 -23.69 16.90 5.66
CA VAL A 458 -24.50 16.22 6.67
C VAL A 458 -23.81 16.23 8.03
N TYR A 459 -22.51 16.03 8.07
CA TYR A 459 -21.74 15.99 9.31
C TYR A 459 -21.68 17.35 10.01
N GLN A 460 -21.55 18.43 9.25
CA GLN A 460 -21.59 19.81 9.75
C GLN A 460 -22.87 20.06 10.57
N GLN A 461 -24.04 19.67 10.06
CA GLN A 461 -25.30 19.81 10.77
C GLN A 461 -25.33 18.99 12.08
N ALA A 462 -24.70 17.83 12.11
CA ALA A 462 -24.60 17.02 13.33
C ALA A 462 -23.71 17.71 14.38
N LEU A 463 -22.58 18.28 13.97
CA LEU A 463 -21.64 18.97 14.86
C LEU A 463 -22.18 20.31 15.37
N GLU A 464 -22.95 21.05 14.56
CA GLU A 464 -23.65 22.28 14.98
C GLU A 464 -24.57 22.01 16.18
N ARG A 465 -25.26 20.85 16.20
CA ARG A 465 -26.10 20.43 17.35
C ARG A 465 -25.31 20.20 18.63
N LEU A 466 -24.01 19.95 18.51
CA LEU A 466 -23.08 19.78 19.63
C LEU A 466 -22.38 21.12 20.00
N GLY A 467 -22.67 22.19 19.30
CA GLY A 467 -22.02 23.50 19.45
C GLY A 467 -20.62 23.55 18.85
N ILE A 468 -20.27 22.61 17.98
CA ILE A 468 -18.98 22.54 17.28
C ILE A 468 -19.13 23.13 15.88
N LYS A 469 -18.21 24.04 15.51
CA LYS A 469 -18.17 24.62 14.18
C LYS A 469 -17.26 23.78 13.28
N LEU A 470 -17.82 23.22 12.21
CA LEU A 470 -17.07 22.55 11.15
C LEU A 470 -17.03 23.43 9.90
N THR A 471 -15.84 23.64 9.36
CA THR A 471 -15.61 24.33 8.09
C THR A 471 -14.87 23.40 7.12
N THR A 472 -15.25 23.37 5.86
CA THR A 472 -14.54 22.65 4.82
C THR A 472 -13.70 23.61 3.99
N GLU A 473 -12.45 23.22 3.71
CA GLU A 473 -11.55 23.94 2.82
C GLU A 473 -11.22 23.04 1.63
N THR A 474 -11.65 23.46 0.44
CA THR A 474 -11.44 22.69 -0.79
C THR A 474 -10.19 23.20 -1.51
N LEU A 475 -9.24 22.31 -1.76
CA LEU A 475 -7.92 22.60 -2.30
C LEU A 475 -7.68 21.83 -3.60
N ASP A 476 -6.88 22.41 -4.50
CA ASP A 476 -6.33 21.67 -5.63
C ASP A 476 -5.40 20.52 -5.16
N SER A 477 -5.03 19.63 -6.08
CA SER A 477 -4.27 18.43 -5.73
C SER A 477 -2.85 18.72 -5.21
N ALA A 478 -2.23 19.82 -5.64
CA ALA A 478 -0.87 20.18 -5.23
C ALA A 478 -0.86 20.79 -3.82
N GLN A 479 -1.74 21.77 -3.57
CA GLN A 479 -1.93 22.37 -2.25
C GLN A 479 -2.38 21.34 -1.21
N TYR A 480 -3.33 20.47 -1.58
CA TYR A 480 -3.79 19.38 -0.69
C TYR A 480 -2.62 18.46 -0.30
N LYS A 481 -1.79 18.08 -1.28
CA LYS A 481 -0.61 17.24 -1.02
C LYS A 481 0.40 17.94 -0.11
N GLU A 482 0.70 19.21 -0.37
CA GLU A 482 1.67 19.97 0.40
C GLU A 482 1.24 20.07 1.88
N ARG A 483 0.02 20.55 2.14
CA ARG A 483 -0.50 20.71 3.50
C ARG A 483 -0.60 19.38 4.24
N THR A 484 -1.06 18.32 3.58
CA THR A 484 -1.13 17.00 4.22
C THR A 484 0.24 16.37 4.47
N GLN A 485 1.26 16.68 3.66
CA GLN A 485 2.63 16.21 3.90
C GLN A 485 3.31 16.84 5.13
N ILE A 486 2.95 18.06 5.47
CA ILE A 486 3.48 18.78 6.65
C ILE A 486 2.52 18.74 7.82
N TYR A 487 1.41 17.99 7.70
CA TYR A 487 0.38 17.80 8.74
C TYR A 487 -0.37 19.09 9.12
N ASP A 488 -0.47 20.05 8.21
CA ASP A 488 -1.19 21.31 8.39
C ASP A 488 -2.70 21.13 8.11
N TYR A 489 -3.42 20.53 9.06
CA TYR A 489 -4.87 20.34 9.05
C TYR A 489 -5.39 19.94 10.42
N ASP A 490 -6.68 20.18 10.68
CA ASP A 490 -7.40 19.57 11.79
C ASP A 490 -7.88 18.17 11.41
N MET A 491 -8.64 18.09 10.33
CA MET A 491 -9.09 16.86 9.69
C MET A 491 -8.79 16.89 8.19
N ALA A 492 -8.66 15.71 7.58
CA ALA A 492 -8.48 15.59 6.14
C ALA A 492 -9.09 14.27 5.65
N TYR A 493 -9.54 14.23 4.39
CA TYR A 493 -9.87 12.95 3.76
C TYR A 493 -8.62 12.06 3.70
N TYR A 494 -8.76 10.85 4.16
CA TYR A 494 -7.64 9.92 4.29
C TYR A 494 -7.99 8.56 3.69
N ARG A 495 -7.14 8.06 2.81
CA ARG A 495 -7.23 6.71 2.28
C ARG A 495 -5.89 6.02 2.39
N ARG A 496 -5.88 4.87 3.07
CA ARG A 496 -4.71 4.00 3.18
C ARG A 496 -5.08 2.58 2.82
N GLY A 497 -4.67 2.17 1.61
CA GLY A 497 -4.72 0.76 1.22
C GLY A 497 -3.65 -0.02 1.97
N LEU A 498 -4.00 -1.23 2.39
CA LEU A 498 -3.09 -2.17 3.05
C LEU A 498 -2.93 -3.43 2.20
N SER A 499 -1.86 -4.18 2.46
CA SER A 499 -1.58 -5.43 1.77
C SER A 499 -1.98 -6.65 2.62
N LEU A 500 -2.00 -7.82 1.99
CA LEU A 500 -2.14 -9.11 2.70
C LEU A 500 -0.83 -9.52 3.39
N SER A 501 0.26 -8.80 3.13
CA SER A 501 1.56 -8.99 3.77
C SER A 501 2.05 -7.68 4.41
N PRO A 502 1.35 -7.17 5.46
CA PRO A 502 1.84 -6.01 6.19
C PRO A 502 3.19 -6.32 6.85
N GLY A 503 4.12 -5.35 6.79
CA GLY A 503 5.46 -5.51 7.31
C GLY A 503 6.07 -4.17 7.73
N ASN A 504 7.30 -3.91 7.31
CA ASN A 504 8.06 -2.71 7.66
C ASN A 504 7.39 -1.38 7.28
N GLU A 505 6.55 -1.36 6.25
CA GLU A 505 5.81 -0.16 5.86
C GLU A 505 4.82 0.30 6.95
N GLN A 506 4.42 -0.59 7.86
CA GLN A 506 3.54 -0.25 8.97
C GLN A 506 4.19 0.77 9.92
N MET A 507 5.52 0.72 10.09
CA MET A 507 6.25 1.75 10.84
C MET A 507 6.17 3.13 10.18
N LEU A 508 6.15 3.18 8.84
CA LEU A 508 5.95 4.43 8.12
C LEU A 508 4.54 5.01 8.32
N TYR A 509 3.54 4.15 8.55
CA TYR A 509 2.14 4.56 8.71
C TYR A 509 1.77 4.89 10.15
N TRP A 510 2.29 4.14 11.12
CA TRP A 510 1.84 4.15 12.50
C TRP A 510 2.96 4.42 13.52
N GLY A 511 4.23 4.40 13.11
CA GLY A 511 5.37 4.58 14.00
C GLY A 511 5.54 6.02 14.49
N SER A 512 5.94 6.17 15.75
CA SER A 512 6.16 7.45 16.42
C SER A 512 7.26 8.29 15.78
N GLU A 513 8.27 7.66 15.20
CA GLU A 513 9.36 8.35 14.47
C GLU A 513 8.83 9.25 13.33
N GLY A 514 7.63 8.95 12.82
CA GLY A 514 6.98 9.70 11.75
C GLY A 514 6.12 10.89 12.19
N ILE A 515 5.96 11.14 13.50
CA ILE A 515 5.03 12.16 14.01
C ILE A 515 5.34 13.54 13.44
N ASP A 516 6.60 13.98 13.56
CA ASP A 516 7.01 15.35 13.18
C ASP A 516 7.83 15.38 11.88
N LYS A 517 7.94 14.25 11.17
CA LYS A 517 8.71 14.18 9.93
C LYS A 517 7.81 14.35 8.71
N PRO A 518 7.93 15.48 7.97
CA PRO A 518 7.18 15.70 6.74
C PRO A 518 7.38 14.56 5.73
N GLY A 519 6.29 14.17 5.06
CA GLY A 519 6.32 13.13 4.02
C GLY A 519 6.32 11.70 4.53
N THR A 520 6.35 11.44 5.86
CA THR A 520 5.92 10.16 6.43
C THR A 520 4.40 10.03 6.29
N ARG A 521 3.86 8.88 6.67
CA ARG A 521 2.43 8.60 6.45
C ARG A 521 1.65 8.46 7.75
N ASN A 522 2.25 8.85 8.86
CA ASN A 522 1.57 8.92 10.16
C ASN A 522 0.72 10.20 10.24
N TRP A 523 -0.32 10.26 9.40
CA TRP A 523 -1.19 11.44 9.29
C TRP A 523 -1.93 11.76 10.59
N MET A 524 -2.29 10.74 11.35
CA MET A 524 -3.01 10.92 12.62
C MET A 524 -2.15 11.43 13.77
N GLY A 525 -0.82 11.40 13.67
CA GLY A 525 0.07 11.72 14.78
C GLY A 525 0.12 10.62 15.84
N MET A 526 -0.03 9.36 15.42
CA MET A 526 -0.05 8.23 16.34
C MET A 526 1.31 8.04 17.02
N ASN A 527 1.26 7.86 18.35
CA ASN A 527 2.37 7.46 19.20
C ASN A 527 1.91 6.31 20.10
N SER A 528 2.28 5.09 19.77
CA SER A 528 1.85 3.90 20.51
C SER A 528 2.94 2.84 20.56
N PRO A 529 3.65 2.71 21.69
CA PRO A 529 4.64 1.65 21.88
C PRO A 529 4.05 0.25 21.68
N ALA A 530 2.78 0.05 22.02
CA ALA A 530 2.08 -1.20 21.78
C ALA A 530 1.95 -1.51 20.27
N ALA A 531 1.64 -0.51 19.44
CA ALA A 531 1.57 -0.70 17.99
C ALA A 531 2.95 -1.03 17.40
N GLU A 532 3.98 -0.36 17.85
CA GLU A 532 5.36 -0.60 17.40
C GLU A 532 5.86 -2.00 17.79
N ASP A 533 5.51 -2.49 19.01
CA ASP A 533 5.78 -3.88 19.40
C ASP A 533 5.05 -4.86 18.48
N MET A 534 3.78 -4.61 18.13
CA MET A 534 3.05 -5.48 17.19
C MET A 534 3.67 -5.47 15.80
N ILE A 535 4.15 -4.33 15.31
CA ILE A 535 4.85 -4.22 14.03
C ILE A 535 6.19 -4.98 14.09
N SER A 536 6.93 -4.87 15.18
CA SER A 536 8.16 -5.65 15.39
C SER A 536 7.88 -7.16 15.35
N ARG A 537 6.79 -7.61 15.99
CA ARG A 537 6.37 -9.02 15.95
C ARG A 537 5.95 -9.46 14.56
N LEU A 538 5.31 -8.60 13.76
CA LEU A 538 4.97 -8.89 12.37
C LEU A 538 6.22 -9.26 11.56
N VAL A 539 7.25 -8.39 11.59
CA VAL A 539 8.44 -8.56 10.76
C VAL A 539 9.40 -9.66 11.24
N SER A 540 9.36 -9.98 12.54
CA SER A 540 10.19 -11.04 13.14
C SER A 540 9.51 -12.40 13.22
N SER A 541 8.22 -12.52 12.85
CA SER A 541 7.46 -13.77 12.96
C SER A 541 8.07 -14.89 12.10
N LYS A 542 8.30 -16.05 12.72
CA LYS A 542 8.78 -17.26 12.04
C LYS A 542 7.63 -18.16 11.57
N SER A 543 6.40 -17.94 12.07
CA SER A 543 5.21 -18.69 11.66
C SER A 543 4.09 -17.76 11.21
N HIS A 544 3.28 -18.23 10.27
CA HIS A 544 2.12 -17.51 9.75
C HIS A 544 1.08 -17.23 10.85
N ASP A 545 0.90 -18.14 11.81
CA ASP A 545 -0.06 -17.93 12.91
C ASP A 545 0.35 -16.78 13.84
N HIS A 546 1.63 -16.66 14.17
CA HIS A 546 2.14 -15.54 14.96
C HIS A 546 2.04 -14.22 14.18
N PHE A 547 2.31 -14.25 12.89
CA PHE A 547 2.10 -13.12 12.01
C PHE A 547 0.65 -12.64 11.99
N LEU A 548 -0.32 -13.58 11.81
CA LEU A 548 -1.75 -13.27 11.87
C LEU A 548 -2.14 -12.66 13.23
N ALA A 549 -1.64 -13.25 14.33
CA ALA A 549 -1.94 -12.75 15.66
C ALA A 549 -1.40 -11.33 15.89
N ALA A 550 -0.20 -11.03 15.41
CA ALA A 550 0.40 -9.69 15.48
C ALA A 550 -0.38 -8.67 14.64
N ALA A 551 -0.82 -9.04 13.43
CA ALA A 551 -1.66 -8.19 12.59
C ALA A 551 -3.01 -7.90 13.26
N GLN A 552 -3.68 -8.92 13.82
CA GLN A 552 -4.94 -8.77 14.53
C GLN A 552 -4.80 -7.95 15.82
N ALA A 553 -3.67 -8.06 16.53
CA ALA A 553 -3.36 -7.24 17.69
C ALA A 553 -3.14 -5.77 17.31
N LEU A 554 -2.37 -5.51 16.25
CA LEU A 554 -2.19 -4.18 15.69
C LEU A 554 -3.52 -3.56 15.27
N ASP A 555 -4.37 -4.30 14.58
CA ASP A 555 -5.68 -3.83 14.15
C ASP A 555 -6.59 -3.44 15.33
N ARG A 556 -6.54 -4.17 16.45
CA ARG A 556 -7.23 -3.79 17.68
C ARG A 556 -6.75 -2.46 18.24
N ILE A 557 -5.45 -2.23 18.26
CA ILE A 557 -4.86 -0.96 18.71
C ILE A 557 -5.29 0.19 17.80
N LEU A 558 -5.19 0.01 16.48
CA LEU A 558 -5.56 1.03 15.49
C LEU A 558 -7.05 1.39 15.56
N THR A 559 -7.93 0.38 15.66
CA THR A 559 -9.38 0.63 15.74
C THR A 559 -9.78 1.27 17.06
N ALA A 560 -9.24 0.80 18.20
CA ALA A 560 -9.47 1.41 19.50
C ALA A 560 -8.84 2.80 19.64
N GLY A 561 -7.90 3.14 18.77
CA GLY A 561 -7.29 4.47 18.69
C GLY A 561 -8.23 5.58 18.22
N ARG A 562 -9.28 5.23 17.47
CA ARG A 562 -10.30 6.20 16.97
C ARG A 562 -9.70 7.37 16.19
N TYR A 563 -8.64 7.11 15.45
CA TYR A 563 -7.90 8.16 14.73
C TYR A 563 -8.61 8.65 13.46
N VAL A 564 -9.49 7.83 12.91
CA VAL A 564 -10.20 8.10 11.66
C VAL A 564 -11.69 7.91 11.88
N ILE A 565 -12.52 8.79 11.32
CA ILE A 565 -13.94 8.57 11.14
C ILE A 565 -14.10 7.68 9.90
N PRO A 566 -14.30 6.35 10.06
CA PRO A 566 -14.30 5.45 8.92
C PRO A 566 -15.59 5.55 8.13
N ILE A 567 -15.47 5.45 6.80
CA ILE A 567 -16.58 5.38 5.86
C ILE A 567 -16.71 3.96 5.27
N HIS A 568 -17.10 3.82 4.02
CA HIS A 568 -17.41 2.52 3.42
C HIS A 568 -16.15 1.69 3.08
N THR A 569 -16.33 0.36 3.07
CA THR A 569 -15.30 -0.61 2.68
C THR A 569 -15.09 -0.64 1.16
N ASN A 570 -13.86 -0.99 0.76
CA ASN A 570 -13.53 -1.29 -0.63
C ASN A 570 -13.21 -2.78 -0.75
N THR A 571 -14.19 -3.60 -1.11
CA THR A 571 -14.05 -5.06 -1.30
C THR A 571 -13.97 -5.47 -2.76
N VAL A 572 -14.25 -4.52 -3.65
CA VAL A 572 -14.17 -4.66 -5.10
C VAL A 572 -13.55 -3.44 -5.72
N SER A 573 -12.91 -3.59 -6.86
CA SER A 573 -12.55 -2.48 -7.74
C SER A 573 -13.63 -2.34 -8.82
N ARG A 574 -14.03 -1.11 -9.10
CA ARG A 574 -15.00 -0.77 -10.13
C ARG A 574 -14.25 -0.17 -11.30
N LEU A 575 -14.33 -0.84 -12.45
CA LEU A 575 -13.67 -0.43 -13.69
C LEU A 575 -14.72 -0.27 -14.79
N ALA A 576 -14.77 0.90 -15.39
CA ALA A 576 -15.47 1.10 -16.63
C ALA A 576 -14.45 1.19 -17.78
N HIS A 577 -14.68 0.48 -18.88
CA HIS A 577 -13.71 0.43 -19.97
C HIS A 577 -14.41 0.16 -21.30
N ILE A 578 -13.76 0.50 -22.40
CA ILE A 578 -14.26 0.15 -23.73
C ILE A 578 -14.30 -1.38 -23.90
N LYS A 579 -15.25 -1.88 -24.66
CA LYS A 579 -15.50 -3.32 -24.84
C LYS A 579 -14.34 -4.08 -25.51
N GLU A 580 -13.48 -3.38 -26.25
CA GLU A 580 -12.29 -3.92 -26.91
C GLU A 580 -11.18 -4.28 -25.92
N ILE A 581 -11.19 -3.69 -24.71
CA ILE A 581 -10.23 -4.04 -23.67
C ILE A 581 -10.73 -5.27 -22.93
N LYS A 582 -9.89 -6.32 -22.90
CA LYS A 582 -10.17 -7.62 -22.30
C LYS A 582 -9.20 -7.92 -21.18
N PHE A 583 -9.58 -8.85 -20.31
CA PHE A 583 -8.76 -9.33 -19.21
C PHE A 583 -8.98 -10.84 -18.97
N PRO A 584 -8.04 -11.53 -18.27
CA PRO A 584 -8.16 -12.95 -17.99
C PRO A 584 -9.39 -13.27 -17.13
N GLU A 585 -10.03 -14.42 -17.39
CA GLU A 585 -11.14 -14.92 -16.55
C GLU A 585 -10.70 -15.16 -15.11
N ARG A 586 -9.51 -15.72 -14.94
CA ARG A 586 -8.93 -15.92 -13.62
C ARG A 586 -8.42 -14.60 -13.06
N LEU A 587 -9.01 -14.17 -11.96
CA LEU A 587 -8.62 -12.96 -11.24
C LEU A 587 -7.58 -13.28 -10.16
N PRO A 588 -6.57 -12.46 -9.98
CA PRO A 588 -5.62 -12.65 -8.87
C PRO A 588 -6.27 -12.34 -7.52
N MET A 589 -5.75 -12.93 -6.45
CA MET A 589 -6.18 -12.65 -5.08
C MET A 589 -6.18 -11.15 -4.75
N TYR A 590 -5.22 -10.40 -5.27
CA TYR A 590 -5.14 -8.95 -5.10
C TYR A 590 -6.14 -8.17 -5.97
N GLY A 591 -6.83 -8.80 -6.93
CA GLY A 591 -7.78 -8.15 -7.84
C GLY A 591 -7.12 -7.05 -8.67
N ASP A 592 -7.86 -5.99 -8.96
CA ASP A 592 -7.34 -4.85 -9.74
C ASP A 592 -6.23 -4.10 -9.00
N TRP A 593 -5.04 -4.20 -9.53
CA TRP A 593 -3.83 -3.48 -9.17
C TRP A 593 -2.99 -3.28 -10.43
N ILE A 594 -1.87 -2.56 -10.34
CA ILE A 594 -1.04 -2.30 -11.52
C ILE A 594 -0.53 -3.60 -12.20
N GLY A 595 -0.26 -4.65 -11.44
CA GLY A 595 0.11 -5.96 -11.98
C GLY A 595 -1.06 -6.77 -12.56
N PHE A 596 -2.26 -6.18 -12.61
CA PHE A 596 -3.41 -6.71 -13.31
C PHE A 596 -3.86 -5.77 -14.44
N LEU A 597 -4.28 -4.53 -14.14
CA LEU A 597 -4.53 -3.48 -15.11
C LEU A 597 -3.43 -2.41 -14.99
N PRO A 598 -2.61 -2.15 -16.01
CA PRO A 598 -2.74 -2.63 -17.40
C PRO A 598 -1.97 -3.93 -17.71
N ASP A 599 -1.19 -4.51 -16.80
CA ASP A 599 -0.14 -5.49 -17.11
C ASP A 599 -0.64 -6.72 -17.86
N VAL A 600 -1.75 -7.36 -17.43
CA VAL A 600 -2.24 -8.61 -18.03
C VAL A 600 -3.46 -8.42 -18.94
N TRP A 601 -3.97 -7.20 -19.05
CA TRP A 601 -5.05 -6.88 -19.95
C TRP A 601 -4.53 -6.72 -21.38
N TRP A 602 -5.40 -6.84 -22.38
CA TRP A 602 -5.04 -6.68 -23.78
C TRP A 602 -6.14 -5.98 -24.58
N TYR A 603 -5.78 -5.51 -25.74
CA TYR A 603 -6.70 -4.95 -26.74
C TYR A 603 -7.06 -6.03 -27.76
N GLU A 604 -8.34 -6.19 -28.05
CA GLU A 604 -8.88 -7.10 -29.06
C GLU A 604 -9.71 -6.29 -30.04
N ALA A 605 -9.14 -6.08 -31.24
CA ALA A 605 -9.88 -5.44 -32.35
C ALA A 605 -11.03 -6.35 -32.79
N GLN A 606 -12.17 -5.75 -33.13
CA GLN A 606 -13.34 -6.46 -33.63
C GLN A 606 -13.16 -6.91 -35.06
#